data_c0d060ad4dd3e003bc864552f3b58d8b
#
_entry.id   c0d060ad4dd3e003bc864552f3b58d8b
#
_cell.length_a   1.000
_cell.length_b   1.000
_cell.length_c   1.000
_cell.angle_alpha   90.00
_cell.angle_beta   90.00
_cell.angle_gamma   90.00
#
_symmetry.space_group_name_H-M   'P 1'
#
loop_
_entity.id
_entity.type
_entity.pdbx_description
1 polymer ?
#
loop_
_entity_poly.entity_id
_entity_poly.type
_entity_poly.pdbx_seq_one_letter_code
_entity_poly.pdbx_strand_id
1 'polypeptide(L)'
;FTIDGIPIREFKNSEALGVPFPKHQPMRLYASLWEAEHWATRGGLEKTDWSKAPFTAFYRNYNVDACVWSNGKSSCSANSSWFTQVLDFKGKNRVKWAQRKYMVYNYCTDKKRFPQ
;
A
#
# COMPACT_ATOMS: atom_id res chain seq x y z
N PHE A 1 -4.85 0.18 2.59
CA PHE A 1 -3.68 0.75 3.28
C PHE A 1 -4.15 1.87 4.17
N THR A 2 -3.73 1.86 5.43
CA THR A 2 -4.13 2.86 6.44
C THR A 2 -2.91 3.41 7.17
N ILE A 3 -2.99 4.67 7.58
CA ILE A 3 -2.06 5.31 8.52
C ILE A 3 -2.92 5.87 9.66
N ASP A 4 -2.63 5.49 10.91
CA ASP A 4 -3.39 5.89 12.11
C ASP A 4 -4.90 5.67 11.97
N GLY A 5 -5.29 4.54 11.37
CA GLY A 5 -6.69 4.20 11.11
C GLY A 5 -7.37 5.00 9.99
N ILE A 6 -6.64 5.88 9.30
CA ILE A 6 -7.15 6.61 8.14
C ILE A 6 -6.78 5.86 6.87
N PRO A 7 -7.75 5.42 6.06
CA PRO A 7 -7.45 4.79 4.78
C PRO A 7 -6.87 5.83 3.81
N ILE A 8 -5.71 5.53 3.25
CA ILE A 8 -5.01 6.37 2.28
C ILE A 8 -5.08 5.79 0.86
N ARG A 9 -5.25 4.48 0.73
CA ARG A 9 -5.33 3.79 -0.55
C ARG A 9 -6.19 2.53 -0.42
N GLU A 10 -7.02 2.29 -1.40
CA GLU A 10 -7.72 1.03 -1.61
C GLU A 10 -7.19 0.38 -2.89
N PHE A 11 -6.76 -0.89 -2.80
CA PHE A 11 -6.36 -1.70 -3.94
C PHE A 11 -7.40 -2.80 -4.13
N LYS A 12 -8.10 -2.76 -5.25
CA LYS A 12 -9.19 -3.68 -5.57
C LYS A 12 -8.78 -4.70 -6.60
N ASN A 13 -9.39 -5.87 -6.55
CA ASN A 13 -9.37 -6.78 -7.66
C ASN A 13 -10.24 -6.22 -8.80
N SER A 14 -9.61 -5.88 -9.90
CA SER A 14 -10.25 -5.35 -11.11
C SER A 14 -10.11 -6.31 -12.32
N GLU A 15 -9.97 -7.62 -12.08
CA GLU A 15 -9.86 -8.62 -13.15
C GLU A 15 -11.06 -8.59 -14.11
N ALA A 16 -12.26 -8.31 -13.60
CA ALA A 16 -13.44 -8.14 -14.42
C ALA A 16 -13.33 -7.00 -15.46
N LEU A 17 -12.41 -6.06 -15.25
CA LEU A 17 -12.09 -4.96 -16.15
C LEU A 17 -10.83 -5.23 -16.98
N GLY A 18 -10.31 -6.46 -16.97
CA GLY A 18 -9.09 -6.85 -17.69
C GLY A 18 -7.78 -6.47 -17.00
N VAL A 19 -7.83 -6.00 -15.76
CA VAL A 19 -6.61 -5.65 -15.00
C VAL A 19 -6.10 -6.89 -14.26
N PRO A 20 -4.85 -7.34 -14.51
CA PRO A 20 -4.28 -8.48 -13.79
C PRO A 20 -4.27 -8.29 -12.28
N PHE A 21 -4.58 -9.35 -11.54
CA PHE A 21 -4.54 -9.35 -10.07
C PHE A 21 -3.68 -10.52 -9.56
N PRO A 22 -2.72 -10.29 -8.64
CA PRO A 22 -1.74 -11.28 -8.24
C PRO A 22 -2.31 -12.29 -7.22
N LYS A 23 -3.24 -13.14 -7.62
CA LYS A 23 -3.93 -14.10 -6.74
C LYS A 23 -3.28 -15.49 -6.66
N HIS A 24 -2.35 -15.80 -7.54
CA HIS A 24 -1.72 -17.12 -7.61
C HIS A 24 -0.22 -17.10 -7.29
N GLN A 25 0.33 -15.94 -7.01
CA GLN A 25 1.75 -15.78 -6.72
C GLN A 25 1.99 -15.69 -5.22
N PRO A 26 2.66 -16.68 -4.62
CA PRO A 26 3.09 -16.58 -3.24
C PRO A 26 4.06 -15.42 -3.07
N MET A 27 3.90 -14.68 -1.98
CA MET A 27 4.72 -13.50 -1.67
C MET A 27 5.29 -13.61 -0.26
N ARG A 28 6.42 -12.96 -0.04
CA ARG A 28 7.00 -12.78 1.29
C ARG A 28 6.81 -11.33 1.72
N LEU A 29 6.61 -11.12 3.00
CA LEU A 29 6.58 -9.79 3.57
C LEU A 29 7.99 -9.38 3.98
N TYR A 30 8.40 -8.20 3.55
CA TYR A 30 9.66 -7.57 3.93
C TYR A 30 9.39 -6.20 4.52
N ALA A 31 10.20 -5.80 5.47
CA ALA A 31 10.28 -4.43 5.96
C ALA A 31 11.75 -4.00 5.94
N SER A 32 12.01 -2.78 5.52
CA SER A 32 13.35 -2.21 5.45
C SER A 32 13.32 -0.75 5.84
N LEU A 33 14.43 -0.28 6.38
CA LEU A 33 14.68 1.13 6.67
C LEU A 33 15.94 1.55 5.93
N TRP A 34 15.84 2.56 5.08
CA TRP A 34 16.94 3.02 4.27
C TRP A 34 16.74 4.47 3.83
N GLU A 35 17.81 5.12 3.47
CA GLU A 35 17.80 6.46 2.91
C GLU A 35 17.23 6.42 1.47
N ALA A 36 16.37 7.37 1.12
CA ALA A 36 15.66 7.40 -0.14
C ALA A 36 15.63 8.81 -0.80
N GLU A 37 16.60 9.64 -0.52
CA GLU A 37 16.62 11.04 -0.97
C GLU A 37 16.60 11.19 -2.49
N HIS A 38 17.14 10.22 -3.24
CA HIS A 38 17.24 10.32 -4.70
C HIS A 38 15.90 10.23 -5.43
N TRP A 39 14.87 9.65 -4.81
CA TRP A 39 13.57 9.43 -5.47
C TRP A 39 12.35 9.68 -4.57
N ALA A 40 12.54 9.79 -3.28
CA ALA A 40 11.49 10.16 -2.32
C ALA A 40 11.79 11.55 -1.73
N THR A 41 11.20 11.91 -0.60
CA THR A 41 11.45 13.17 0.12
C THR A 41 11.34 14.40 -0.78
N ARG A 42 10.23 14.52 -1.52
CA ARG A 42 9.96 15.59 -2.49
C ARG A 42 11.03 15.70 -3.58
N GLY A 43 11.50 14.53 -4.09
CA GLY A 43 12.55 14.50 -5.13
C GLY A 43 13.93 14.93 -4.63
N GLY A 44 14.20 14.72 -3.34
CA GLY A 44 15.49 15.03 -2.72
C GLY A 44 15.61 16.45 -2.18
N LEU A 45 14.52 17.21 -2.12
CA LEU A 45 14.51 18.54 -1.49
C LEU A 45 14.67 18.46 0.02
N GLU A 46 14.10 17.41 0.64
CA GLU A 46 14.26 17.15 2.07
C GLU A 46 15.43 16.18 2.27
N LYS A 47 16.45 16.62 2.99
CA LYS A 47 17.67 15.84 3.23
C LYS A 47 17.64 15.13 4.57
N THR A 48 18.28 13.96 4.62
CA THR A 48 18.45 13.21 5.86
C THR A 48 19.41 13.97 6.79
N ASP A 49 18.95 14.24 7.99
CA ASP A 49 19.79 14.83 9.04
C ASP A 49 20.61 13.73 9.73
N TRP A 50 21.79 13.46 9.21
CA TRP A 50 22.69 12.43 9.73
C TRP A 50 23.20 12.68 11.13
N SER A 51 23.06 13.89 11.68
CA SER A 51 23.40 14.18 13.08
C SER A 51 22.49 13.44 14.06
N LYS A 52 21.33 12.97 13.60
CA LYS A 52 20.34 12.19 14.37
C LYS A 52 20.52 10.68 14.27
N ALA A 53 21.55 10.20 13.59
CA ALA A 53 21.85 8.76 13.53
C ALA A 53 22.27 8.22 14.90
N PRO A 54 22.01 6.94 15.23
CA PRO A 54 21.40 5.93 14.36
C PRO A 54 19.87 6.05 14.28
N PHE A 55 19.33 5.78 13.09
CA PHE A 55 17.89 5.70 12.88
C PHE A 55 17.38 4.30 13.21
N THR A 56 16.31 4.21 13.99
CA THR A 56 15.77 2.93 14.44
C THR A 56 14.27 2.87 14.20
N ALA A 57 13.80 1.80 13.56
CA ALA A 57 12.39 1.48 13.43
C ALA A 57 12.01 0.36 14.39
N PHE A 58 10.89 0.51 15.07
CA PHE A 58 10.35 -0.49 15.97
C PHE A 58 9.05 -1.04 15.40
N TYR A 59 8.91 -2.37 15.43
CA TYR A 59 7.70 -3.08 15.02
C TYR A 59 7.12 -3.81 16.22
N ARG A 60 5.82 -3.70 16.41
CA ARG A 60 5.09 -4.40 17.48
C ARG A 60 3.69 -4.78 17.01
N ASN A 61 3.07 -5.71 17.74
CA ASN A 61 1.70 -6.16 17.48
C ASN A 61 1.51 -6.64 16.04
N TYR A 62 2.51 -7.36 15.52
CA TYR A 62 2.42 -7.94 14.18
C TYR A 62 1.27 -8.94 14.14
N ASN A 63 0.28 -8.66 13.30
CA ASN A 63 -0.85 -9.54 13.06
C ASN A 63 -0.99 -9.76 11.55
N VAL A 64 -1.16 -11.00 11.15
CA VAL A 64 -1.31 -11.39 9.74
C VAL A 64 -2.52 -12.28 9.60
N ASP A 65 -3.49 -11.82 8.83
CA ASP A 65 -4.57 -12.64 8.30
C ASP A 65 -4.29 -12.90 6.82
N ALA A 66 -3.76 -14.08 6.53
CA ALA A 66 -3.25 -14.43 5.21
C ALA A 66 -3.39 -15.92 4.93
N CYS A 67 -3.34 -16.27 3.65
CA CYS A 67 -3.31 -17.66 3.22
C CYS A 67 -1.90 -18.21 3.27
N VAL A 68 -1.73 -19.38 3.83
CA VAL A 68 -0.48 -20.12 3.73
C VAL A 68 -0.46 -20.90 2.42
N TRP A 69 0.60 -20.72 1.65
CA TRP A 69 0.83 -21.49 0.45
C TRP A 69 1.76 -22.66 0.77
N SER A 70 1.29 -23.88 0.58
CA SER A 70 2.08 -25.07 0.82
C SER A 70 1.72 -26.15 -0.21
N ASN A 71 2.73 -26.85 -0.74
CA ASN A 71 2.57 -27.95 -1.69
C ASN A 71 1.65 -27.61 -2.88
N GLY A 72 1.80 -26.40 -3.44
CA GLY A 72 1.00 -25.96 -4.60
C GLY A 72 -0.45 -25.60 -4.28
N LYS A 73 -0.83 -25.51 -3.00
CA LYS A 73 -2.19 -25.18 -2.57
C LYS A 73 -2.22 -24.03 -1.57
N SER A 74 -3.28 -23.24 -1.65
CA SER A 74 -3.58 -22.19 -0.68
C SER A 74 -4.44 -22.75 0.46
N SER A 75 -4.18 -22.30 1.69
CA SER A 75 -5.02 -22.61 2.86
C SER A 75 -6.34 -21.81 2.87
N CYS A 76 -6.48 -20.78 2.06
CA CYS A 76 -7.69 -19.98 2.03
C CYS A 76 -8.78 -20.59 1.14
N SER A 77 -10.02 -20.47 1.63
CA SER A 77 -11.20 -20.65 0.78
C SER A 77 -11.52 -19.36 0.03
N ALA A 78 -12.27 -19.48 -1.07
CA ALA A 78 -12.78 -18.33 -1.83
C ALA A 78 -13.68 -17.39 -1.01
N ASN A 79 -14.17 -17.86 0.14
CA ASN A 79 -15.08 -17.13 1.03
C ASN A 79 -14.39 -16.42 2.20
N SER A 80 -13.07 -16.30 2.20
CA SER A 80 -12.37 -15.54 3.24
C SER A 80 -12.85 -14.08 3.23
N SER A 81 -13.28 -13.57 4.37
CA SER A 81 -13.97 -12.27 4.50
C SER A 81 -13.18 -11.09 3.93
N TRP A 82 -11.88 -11.16 3.98
CA TRP A 82 -11.00 -10.10 3.47
C TRP A 82 -10.96 -10.02 1.92
N PHE A 83 -11.36 -11.06 1.17
CA PHE A 83 -11.51 -10.99 -0.29
C PHE A 83 -12.67 -10.10 -0.73
N THR A 84 -13.71 -10.04 0.08
CA THR A 84 -14.94 -9.27 -0.21
C THR A 84 -14.99 -7.93 0.52
N GLN A 85 -14.01 -7.66 1.37
CA GLN A 85 -13.97 -6.43 2.14
C GLN A 85 -13.77 -5.21 1.24
N VAL A 86 -14.65 -4.23 1.39
CA VAL A 86 -14.59 -2.94 0.69
C VAL A 86 -14.74 -1.80 1.67
N LEU A 87 -14.20 -0.63 1.34
CA LEU A 87 -14.44 0.56 2.13
C LEU A 87 -15.92 0.95 2.10
N ASP A 88 -16.48 1.19 3.26
CA ASP A 88 -17.79 1.79 3.43
C ASP A 88 -17.80 3.26 2.96
N PHE A 89 -18.95 3.90 3.02
CA PHE A 89 -19.11 5.30 2.64
C PHE A 89 -18.18 6.23 3.45
N LYS A 90 -18.04 6.00 4.74
CA LYS A 90 -17.18 6.78 5.64
C LYS A 90 -15.71 6.60 5.29
N GLY A 91 -15.27 5.37 5.04
CA GLY A 91 -13.91 5.05 4.60
C GLY A 91 -13.56 5.73 3.27
N LYS A 92 -14.47 5.67 2.28
CA LYS A 92 -14.29 6.35 0.99
C LYS A 92 -14.17 7.87 1.13
N ASN A 93 -14.96 8.49 2.00
CA ASN A 93 -14.87 9.92 2.28
C ASN A 93 -13.55 10.29 2.98
N ARG A 94 -13.05 9.43 3.86
CA ARG A 94 -11.74 9.62 4.50
C ARG A 94 -10.59 9.54 3.48
N VAL A 95 -10.63 8.60 2.53
CA VAL A 95 -9.66 8.57 1.42
C VAL A 95 -9.69 9.87 0.62
N LYS A 96 -10.87 10.34 0.21
CA LYS A 96 -11.01 11.59 -0.51
C LYS A 96 -10.49 12.80 0.28
N TRP A 97 -10.74 12.82 1.59
CA TRP A 97 -10.21 13.84 2.48
C TRP A 97 -8.69 13.80 2.54
N ALA A 98 -8.08 12.62 2.72
CA ALA A 98 -6.63 12.45 2.74
C ALA A 98 -5.99 12.88 1.41
N GLN A 99 -6.59 12.51 0.29
CA GLN A 99 -6.16 12.94 -1.03
C GLN A 99 -6.18 14.47 -1.20
N ARG A 100 -7.27 15.11 -0.80
CA ARG A 100 -7.37 16.59 -0.91
C ARG A 100 -6.37 17.33 -0.02
N LYS A 101 -6.04 16.76 1.15
CA LYS A 101 -5.22 17.45 2.14
C LYS A 101 -3.73 17.17 2.02
N TYR A 102 -3.36 15.97 1.60
CA TYR A 102 -1.98 15.49 1.69
C TYR A 102 -1.39 14.99 0.38
N MET A 103 -2.21 14.71 -0.65
CA MET A 103 -1.70 14.24 -1.92
C MET A 103 -1.01 15.38 -2.68
N VAL A 104 0.28 15.25 -2.91
CA VAL A 104 1.10 16.24 -3.61
C VAL A 104 1.28 15.90 -5.10
N TYR A 105 1.03 14.64 -5.47
CA TYR A 105 1.17 14.16 -6.85
C TYR A 105 0.17 13.01 -7.12
N ASN A 106 -0.41 13.03 -8.30
CA ASN A 106 -1.30 11.97 -8.77
C ASN A 106 -0.90 11.52 -10.18
N TYR A 107 -0.31 10.34 -10.29
CA TYR A 107 0.12 9.79 -11.58
C TYR A 107 -1.04 9.54 -12.55
N CYS A 108 -2.27 9.31 -12.07
CA CYS A 108 -3.45 9.14 -12.92
C CYS A 108 -3.81 10.41 -13.73
N THR A 109 -3.33 11.58 -13.30
CA THR A 109 -3.55 12.84 -14.01
C THR A 109 -2.33 13.30 -14.81
N ASP A 110 -1.20 12.64 -14.66
CA ASP A 110 0.04 12.93 -15.37
C ASP A 110 0.07 12.26 -16.74
N LYS A 111 -0.73 12.79 -17.66
CA LYS A 111 -0.83 12.27 -19.04
C LYS A 111 0.47 12.43 -19.85
N LYS A 112 1.42 13.24 -19.41
CA LYS A 112 2.71 13.40 -20.07
C LYS A 112 3.61 12.19 -19.82
N ARG A 113 3.61 11.67 -18.58
CA ARG A 113 4.38 10.49 -18.19
C ARG A 113 3.66 9.18 -18.46
N PHE A 114 2.34 9.20 -18.34
CA PHE A 114 1.47 8.04 -18.43
C PHE A 114 0.32 8.33 -19.41
N PRO A 115 0.62 8.43 -20.73
CA PRO A 115 -0.40 8.57 -21.74
C PRO A 115 -1.23 7.27 -21.80
N GLN A 116 -2.52 7.35 -21.55
CA GLN A 116 -3.50 6.27 -21.71
C GLN A 116 -4.53 6.68 -22.76
#